data_c7af42d9fa434ad10e6d4c9716004631
#
_entry.id   c7af42d9fa434ad10e6d4c9716004631
#
_cell.length_a   1.000
_cell.length_b   1.000
_cell.length_c   1.000
_cell.angle_alpha   90.00
_cell.angle_beta   90.00
_cell.angle_gamma   90.00
#
_symmetry.space_group_name_H-M   'P 1'
#
loop_
_entity.id
_entity.type
_entity.pdbx_description
1 polymer ?
#
loop_
_entity_poly.entity_id
_entity_poly.type
_entity_poly.pdbx_seq_one_letter_code
_entity_poly.pdbx_strand_id
1 'polypeptide(L)'
;MLHLNRRHALAGLAATAISGRALAQPSTFTTNMYGGRWENTWREKVLPPFAKTIGRSVTLDIGLGARWVANFRAAGKDNPPFSALMLNERFTAMLRDEGYFETLTPALVPNLADVVPSAKLKGDTAVSGMLAPMVIAYRTDLVKTPPRAWADLWRPDLKGQIGLYAITNSAAVMLALWAAEHFGKGITDIDTAVKKFAELKPFPQIAYSAQLTPLLVQGQIAVAPIDLGEIVPLKQKGVPLDFVVPEEGMMIFDQSFSILAKGADKAAAGKYLDYVLSPEIQLFMAKEWLIAPTNSKVTLPSELESLPLTPAAIAKAKRFDWTEVNKLTADLATAWSKAI
;
A
#
# COMPACT_ATOMS: atom_id res chain seq x y z
N MET A 1 18.21 -73.97 -41.29
CA MET A 1 18.92 -72.70 -41.33
C MET A 1 18.02 -71.66 -41.95
N LEU A 2 17.38 -70.84 -41.08
CA LEU A 2 16.48 -69.76 -41.51
C LEU A 2 17.26 -68.44 -41.44
N HIS A 3 17.50 -67.83 -42.61
CA HIS A 3 18.10 -66.47 -42.67
C HIS A 3 17.07 -65.42 -42.28
N LEU A 4 17.25 -64.80 -41.12
CA LEU A 4 16.50 -63.61 -40.68
C LEU A 4 17.09 -62.36 -41.35
N ASN A 5 16.28 -61.75 -42.17
CA ASN A 5 16.62 -60.58 -42.99
C ASN A 5 16.60 -59.29 -42.19
N ARG A 6 17.71 -58.57 -42.14
CA ARG A 6 17.95 -57.37 -41.28
C ARG A 6 17.16 -56.12 -41.67
N ARG A 7 16.12 -56.22 -42.51
CA ARG A 7 15.43 -55.04 -43.09
C ARG A 7 14.07 -54.71 -42.47
N HIS A 8 13.62 -55.40 -41.42
CA HIS A 8 12.32 -55.13 -40.82
C HIS A 8 12.36 -54.63 -39.37
N ALA A 9 13.50 -54.11 -38.88
CA ALA A 9 13.68 -53.64 -37.50
C ALA A 9 13.72 -52.09 -37.38
N LEU A 10 13.25 -51.30 -38.36
CA LEU A 10 13.34 -49.85 -38.36
C LEU A 10 12.01 -49.11 -38.61
N ALA A 11 10.89 -49.76 -38.37
CA ALA A 11 9.57 -49.15 -38.57
C ALA A 11 8.70 -49.15 -37.26
N GLY A 12 9.28 -48.78 -36.13
CA GLY A 12 8.53 -48.89 -34.88
C GLY A 12 9.03 -48.04 -33.72
N LEU A 13 9.54 -46.82 -33.97
CA LEU A 13 9.90 -45.91 -32.84
C LEU A 13 9.90 -44.44 -33.31
N ALA A 14 8.72 -43.95 -33.63
CA ALA A 14 8.50 -42.50 -33.83
C ALA A 14 7.12 -42.09 -33.26
N ALA A 15 6.77 -42.59 -32.07
CA ALA A 15 5.80 -41.99 -31.21
C ALA A 15 6.56 -41.25 -30.11
N THR A 16 7.30 -40.21 -30.49
CA THR A 16 7.87 -39.26 -29.52
C THR A 16 6.72 -38.53 -28.87
N ALA A 17 6.45 -38.91 -27.62
CA ALA A 17 5.69 -38.17 -26.67
C ALA A 17 6.09 -36.68 -26.73
N ILE A 18 5.20 -35.84 -27.23
CA ILE A 18 5.17 -34.44 -26.90
C ILE A 18 4.76 -34.36 -25.45
N SER A 19 5.69 -34.72 -24.56
CA SER A 19 5.62 -34.38 -23.16
C SER A 19 5.66 -32.87 -23.10
N GLY A 20 4.49 -32.23 -23.10
CA GLY A 20 4.38 -30.86 -22.69
C GLY A 20 5.16 -30.73 -21.37
N ARG A 21 6.26 -30.00 -21.38
CA ARG A 21 6.93 -29.57 -20.15
C ARG A 21 5.87 -28.79 -19.37
N ALA A 22 5.13 -29.46 -18.50
CA ALA A 22 4.45 -28.81 -17.41
C ALA A 22 5.57 -28.10 -16.66
N LEU A 23 5.64 -26.78 -16.80
CA LEU A 23 6.52 -25.95 -15.98
C LEU A 23 6.13 -26.31 -14.53
N ALA A 24 7.03 -26.97 -13.82
CA ALA A 24 6.80 -27.33 -12.43
C ALA A 24 6.48 -26.05 -11.70
N GLN A 25 5.28 -26.00 -11.08
CA GLN A 25 4.91 -24.84 -10.27
C GLN A 25 5.97 -24.66 -9.18
N PRO A 26 6.40 -23.40 -8.89
CA PRO A 26 7.35 -23.16 -7.82
C PRO A 26 6.89 -23.82 -6.52
N SER A 27 7.79 -24.46 -5.81
CA SER A 27 7.47 -25.15 -4.54
C SER A 27 6.96 -24.17 -3.46
N THR A 28 7.31 -22.90 -3.59
CA THR A 28 6.96 -21.82 -2.65
C THR A 28 6.37 -20.66 -3.43
N PHE A 29 5.27 -20.11 -2.93
CA PHE A 29 4.73 -18.83 -3.39
C PHE A 29 5.37 -17.69 -2.60
N THR A 30 5.81 -16.63 -3.26
CA THR A 30 6.39 -15.45 -2.61
C THR A 30 5.51 -14.23 -2.84
N THR A 31 5.26 -13.49 -1.78
CA THR A 31 4.65 -12.16 -1.78
C THR A 31 5.43 -11.24 -0.84
N ASN A 32 5.01 -10.01 -0.68
CA ASN A 32 5.73 -9.03 0.12
C ASN A 32 4.82 -8.30 1.13
N MET A 33 5.44 -7.71 2.15
CA MET A 33 4.78 -6.88 3.16
C MET A 33 5.80 -5.99 3.87
N TYR A 34 5.30 -4.96 4.55
CA TYR A 34 6.10 -4.14 5.46
C TYR A 34 6.46 -4.92 6.72
N GLY A 35 7.55 -4.53 7.38
CA GLY A 35 7.98 -5.13 8.65
C GLY A 35 7.15 -4.72 9.86
N GLY A 36 7.54 -5.24 11.02
CA GLY A 36 6.91 -4.94 12.31
C GLY A 36 5.55 -5.60 12.46
N ARG A 37 4.56 -4.86 12.96
CA ARG A 37 3.21 -5.36 13.20
C ARG A 37 2.56 -5.93 11.93
N TRP A 38 2.81 -5.34 10.76
CA TRP A 38 2.33 -5.81 9.46
C TRP A 38 2.86 -7.21 9.14
N GLU A 39 4.18 -7.41 9.26
CA GLU A 39 4.81 -8.71 9.06
C GLU A 39 4.23 -9.77 9.98
N ASN A 40 4.14 -9.47 11.29
CA ASN A 40 3.62 -10.42 12.28
C ASN A 40 2.19 -10.85 11.95
N THR A 41 1.32 -9.88 11.65
CA THR A 41 -0.07 -10.16 11.27
C THR A 41 -0.15 -11.03 10.02
N TRP A 42 0.65 -10.73 8.98
CA TRP A 42 0.66 -11.53 7.76
C TRP A 42 1.14 -12.95 8.01
N ARG A 43 2.26 -13.12 8.70
CA ARG A 43 2.83 -14.44 9.01
C ARG A 43 1.93 -15.29 9.88
N GLU A 44 1.26 -14.69 10.85
CA GLU A 44 0.50 -15.42 11.87
C GLU A 44 -0.96 -15.63 11.49
N LYS A 45 -1.59 -14.67 10.82
CA LYS A 45 -3.05 -14.65 10.63
C LYS A 45 -3.47 -14.73 9.16
N VAL A 46 -2.76 -14.09 8.23
CA VAL A 46 -3.19 -13.97 6.83
C VAL A 46 -2.63 -15.10 5.96
N LEU A 47 -1.33 -15.38 6.04
CA LEU A 47 -0.69 -16.34 5.16
C LEU A 47 -0.97 -17.82 5.49
N PRO A 48 -1.13 -18.28 6.74
CA PRO A 48 -1.34 -19.69 7.03
C PRO A 48 -2.62 -20.27 6.41
N PRO A 49 -3.79 -19.61 6.47
CA PRO A 49 -4.98 -20.08 5.75
C PRO A 49 -4.78 -20.09 4.23
N PHE A 50 -4.14 -19.05 3.67
CA PHE A 50 -3.86 -18.99 2.24
C PHE A 50 -2.91 -20.12 1.79
N ALA A 51 -1.85 -20.40 2.54
CA ALA A 51 -0.91 -21.49 2.25
C ALA A 51 -1.63 -22.85 2.18
N LYS A 52 -2.60 -23.10 3.08
CA LYS A 52 -3.45 -24.29 3.04
C LYS A 52 -4.29 -24.34 1.77
N THR A 53 -4.88 -23.22 1.37
CA THR A 53 -5.72 -23.13 0.17
C THR A 53 -4.94 -23.47 -1.11
N ILE A 54 -3.68 -23.04 -1.21
CA ILE A 54 -2.85 -23.34 -2.40
C ILE A 54 -2.04 -24.63 -2.27
N GLY A 55 -2.04 -25.28 -1.08
CA GLY A 55 -1.31 -26.53 -0.82
C GLY A 55 0.21 -26.40 -0.88
N ARG A 56 0.75 -25.19 -0.60
CA ARG A 56 2.18 -24.88 -0.70
C ARG A 56 2.62 -23.90 0.38
N SER A 57 3.92 -23.87 0.65
CA SER A 57 4.51 -22.85 1.53
C SER A 57 4.42 -21.46 0.89
N VAL A 58 4.34 -20.45 1.75
CA VAL A 58 4.34 -19.04 1.35
C VAL A 58 5.49 -18.32 2.04
N THR A 59 6.31 -17.62 1.26
CA THR A 59 7.40 -16.77 1.75
C THR A 59 6.98 -15.31 1.70
N LEU A 60 7.31 -14.56 2.74
CA LEU A 60 7.05 -13.13 2.84
C LEU A 60 8.37 -12.36 2.75
N ASP A 61 8.53 -11.59 1.66
CA ASP A 61 9.65 -10.65 1.51
C ASP A 61 9.32 -9.35 2.24
N ILE A 62 10.19 -8.95 3.17
CA ILE A 62 9.96 -7.76 4.01
C ILE A 62 10.79 -6.60 3.49
N GLY A 63 10.15 -5.44 3.31
CA GLY A 63 10.84 -4.27 2.80
C GLY A 63 9.98 -3.01 2.69
N LEU A 64 10.44 -2.09 1.85
CA LEU A 64 9.79 -0.84 1.51
C LEU A 64 9.63 -0.70 0.00
N GLY A 65 8.66 0.10 -0.45
CA GLY A 65 8.31 0.25 -1.86
C GLY A 65 9.49 0.58 -2.77
N ALA A 66 10.36 1.52 -2.37
CA ALA A 66 11.54 1.90 -3.15
C ALA A 66 12.51 0.71 -3.37
N ARG A 67 12.71 -0.14 -2.34
CA ARG A 67 13.56 -1.33 -2.47
C ARG A 67 12.96 -2.33 -3.46
N TRP A 68 11.66 -2.57 -3.37
CA TRP A 68 11.01 -3.49 -4.32
C TRP A 68 11.05 -2.98 -5.74
N VAL A 69 10.78 -1.70 -5.97
CA VAL A 69 10.91 -1.09 -7.31
C VAL A 69 12.33 -1.28 -7.84
N ALA A 70 13.36 -1.01 -7.03
CA ALA A 70 14.75 -1.21 -7.44
C ALA A 70 15.07 -2.67 -7.78
N ASN A 71 14.60 -3.62 -6.95
CA ASN A 71 14.80 -5.06 -7.18
C ASN A 71 14.12 -5.55 -8.46
N PHE A 72 12.87 -5.09 -8.72
CA PHE A 72 12.13 -5.47 -9.93
C PHE A 72 12.79 -4.90 -11.18
N ARG A 73 13.27 -3.66 -11.15
CA ARG A 73 14.01 -3.05 -12.25
C ARG A 73 15.35 -3.77 -12.52
N ALA A 74 16.06 -4.16 -11.45
CA ALA A 74 17.32 -4.91 -11.57
C ALA A 74 17.13 -6.31 -12.15
N ALA A 75 16.04 -7.00 -11.78
CA ALA A 75 15.70 -8.33 -12.31
C ALA A 75 15.16 -8.28 -13.75
N GLY A 76 14.56 -7.15 -14.15
CA GLY A 76 13.91 -6.98 -15.44
C GLY A 76 12.49 -7.55 -15.50
N LYS A 77 11.73 -7.12 -16.50
CA LYS A 77 10.31 -7.51 -16.66
C LYS A 77 10.09 -8.99 -16.94
N ASP A 78 11.03 -9.62 -17.63
CA ASP A 78 10.91 -11.00 -18.08
C ASP A 78 11.20 -12.04 -16.98
N ASN A 79 11.82 -11.60 -15.88
CA ASN A 79 12.16 -12.47 -14.76
C ASN A 79 11.88 -11.79 -13.40
N PRO A 80 10.62 -11.42 -13.10
CA PRO A 80 10.31 -10.75 -11.84
C PRO A 80 10.57 -11.69 -10.64
N PRO A 81 11.05 -11.15 -9.50
CA PRO A 81 11.42 -11.95 -8.32
C PRO A 81 10.27 -12.78 -7.73
N PHE A 82 9.03 -12.34 -7.90
CA PHE A 82 7.82 -13.05 -7.48
C PHE A 82 6.61 -12.63 -8.33
N SER A 83 5.48 -13.31 -8.15
CA SER A 83 4.33 -13.20 -9.06
C SER A 83 3.25 -12.23 -8.59
N ALA A 84 3.16 -11.96 -7.29
CA ALA A 84 2.24 -10.99 -6.69
C ALA A 84 3.02 -9.92 -5.93
N LEU A 85 2.64 -8.67 -6.10
CA LEU A 85 3.34 -7.53 -5.51
C LEU A 85 2.34 -6.58 -4.85
N MET A 86 2.58 -6.27 -3.58
CA MET A 86 1.90 -5.22 -2.84
C MET A 86 2.80 -3.98 -2.79
N LEU A 87 2.26 -2.83 -3.20
CA LEU A 87 2.93 -1.54 -3.15
C LEU A 87 1.95 -0.43 -2.79
N ASN A 88 2.46 0.65 -2.21
CA ASN A 88 1.74 1.91 -2.21
C ASN A 88 1.53 2.41 -3.66
N GLU A 89 0.40 3.05 -3.98
CA GLU A 89 0.04 3.46 -5.34
C GLU A 89 1.13 4.30 -6.03
N ARG A 90 1.87 5.12 -5.28
CA ARG A 90 3.04 5.85 -5.78
C ARG A 90 4.02 4.95 -6.53
N PHE A 91 4.39 3.83 -5.91
CA PHE A 91 5.36 2.89 -6.47
C PHE A 91 4.72 1.95 -7.50
N THR A 92 3.44 1.62 -7.30
CA THR A 92 2.66 0.86 -8.27
C THR A 92 2.57 1.61 -9.60
N ALA A 93 2.32 2.91 -9.57
CA ALA A 93 2.26 3.74 -10.78
C ALA A 93 3.58 3.67 -11.58
N MET A 94 4.74 3.68 -10.89
CA MET A 94 6.04 3.56 -11.57
C MET A 94 6.17 2.26 -12.36
N LEU A 95 5.93 1.11 -11.71
CA LEU A 95 6.07 -0.20 -12.36
C LEU A 95 4.95 -0.47 -13.38
N ARG A 96 3.74 0.06 -13.16
CA ARG A 96 2.64 0.02 -14.13
C ARG A 96 3.04 0.72 -15.43
N ASP A 97 3.51 1.96 -15.33
CA ASP A 97 3.86 2.78 -16.49
C ASP A 97 5.08 2.19 -17.24
N GLU A 98 5.87 1.37 -16.57
CA GLU A 98 6.94 0.57 -17.16
C GLU A 98 6.46 -0.79 -17.74
N GLY A 99 5.19 -1.17 -17.56
CA GLY A 99 4.59 -2.38 -18.13
C GLY A 99 4.96 -3.69 -17.42
N TYR A 100 5.09 -3.66 -16.09
CA TYR A 100 5.37 -4.87 -15.29
C TYR A 100 4.14 -5.72 -15.00
N PHE A 101 2.93 -5.15 -15.04
CA PHE A 101 1.74 -5.79 -14.47
C PHE A 101 0.82 -6.41 -15.51
N GLU A 102 0.17 -7.49 -15.11
CA GLU A 102 -0.93 -8.13 -15.82
C GLU A 102 -2.21 -7.30 -15.66
N THR A 103 -3.09 -7.32 -16.65
CA THR A 103 -4.44 -6.79 -16.51
C THR A 103 -5.26 -7.70 -15.61
N LEU A 104 -5.84 -7.15 -14.55
CA LEU A 104 -6.70 -7.88 -13.63
C LEU A 104 -8.09 -8.05 -14.23
N THR A 105 -8.60 -9.27 -14.19
CA THR A 105 -9.95 -9.59 -14.65
C THR A 105 -10.69 -10.42 -13.60
N PRO A 106 -12.03 -10.42 -13.57
CA PRO A 106 -12.80 -11.28 -12.67
C PRO A 106 -12.53 -12.78 -12.89
N ALA A 107 -12.10 -13.20 -14.08
CA ALA A 107 -11.69 -14.57 -14.33
C ALA A 107 -10.40 -14.94 -13.58
N LEU A 108 -9.49 -14.00 -13.40
CA LEU A 108 -8.24 -14.18 -12.67
C LEU A 108 -8.39 -13.92 -11.17
N VAL A 109 -9.23 -12.94 -10.81
CA VAL A 109 -9.48 -12.46 -9.43
C VAL A 109 -11.00 -12.27 -9.26
N PRO A 110 -11.77 -13.30 -8.90
CA PRO A 110 -13.23 -13.26 -8.79
C PRO A 110 -13.78 -12.11 -7.93
N ASN A 111 -13.21 -11.88 -6.74
CA ASN A 111 -13.63 -10.80 -5.84
C ASN A 111 -13.43 -9.39 -6.43
N LEU A 112 -12.70 -9.23 -7.54
CA LEU A 112 -12.58 -7.94 -8.23
C LEU A 112 -13.93 -7.39 -8.70
N ALA A 113 -14.92 -8.27 -8.93
CA ALA A 113 -16.29 -7.88 -9.29
C ALA A 113 -16.98 -7.06 -8.19
N ASP A 114 -16.63 -7.35 -6.94
CA ASP A 114 -17.22 -6.73 -5.75
C ASP A 114 -16.40 -5.54 -5.21
N VAL A 115 -15.24 -5.25 -5.80
CA VAL A 115 -14.40 -4.12 -5.41
C VAL A 115 -15.02 -2.81 -5.89
N VAL A 116 -15.10 -1.83 -4.98
CA VAL A 116 -15.60 -0.48 -5.29
C VAL A 116 -14.79 0.18 -6.41
N PRO A 117 -15.41 0.91 -7.34
CA PRO A 117 -14.71 1.50 -8.48
C PRO A 117 -13.50 2.36 -8.11
N SER A 118 -13.59 3.12 -7.01
CA SER A 118 -12.51 3.99 -6.53
C SER A 118 -11.25 3.25 -6.05
N ALA A 119 -11.32 1.94 -5.83
CA ALA A 119 -10.18 1.11 -5.46
C ALA A 119 -9.53 0.40 -6.65
N LYS A 120 -10.15 0.42 -7.84
CA LYS A 120 -9.54 -0.09 -9.08
C LYS A 120 -8.62 0.97 -9.65
N LEU A 121 -7.36 0.63 -9.84
CA LEU A 121 -6.36 1.60 -10.29
C LEU A 121 -6.31 1.68 -11.81
N LYS A 122 -5.72 2.76 -12.31
CA LYS A 122 -5.60 3.06 -13.75
C LYS A 122 -5.08 1.87 -14.56
N GLY A 123 -5.77 1.57 -15.66
CA GLY A 123 -5.41 0.49 -16.58
C GLY A 123 -5.74 -0.92 -16.09
N ASP A 124 -6.55 -1.05 -15.02
CA ASP A 124 -6.97 -2.33 -14.44
C ASP A 124 -5.82 -3.30 -14.13
N THR A 125 -4.63 -2.77 -13.82
CA THR A 125 -3.42 -3.56 -13.56
C THR A 125 -3.10 -3.71 -12.06
N ALA A 126 -3.86 -3.01 -11.23
CA ALA A 126 -3.75 -3.07 -9.78
C ALA A 126 -5.08 -2.72 -9.12
N VAL A 127 -5.22 -3.16 -7.89
CA VAL A 127 -6.38 -2.87 -7.03
C VAL A 127 -5.90 -2.48 -5.64
N SER A 128 -6.42 -1.37 -5.10
CA SER A 128 -6.17 -1.01 -3.70
C SER A 128 -6.94 -1.98 -2.80
N GLY A 129 -6.23 -2.88 -2.16
CA GLY A 129 -6.79 -3.85 -1.21
C GLY A 129 -6.82 -3.33 0.22
N MET A 130 -6.10 -2.23 0.51
CA MET A 130 -6.05 -1.61 1.83
C MET A 130 -6.06 -0.09 1.68
N LEU A 131 -7.01 0.58 2.32
CA LEU A 131 -7.16 2.02 2.34
C LEU A 131 -7.11 2.50 3.80
N ALA A 132 -5.93 2.90 4.27
CA ALA A 132 -5.74 3.39 5.63
C ALA A 132 -5.95 4.91 5.69
N PRO A 133 -6.95 5.40 6.44
CA PRO A 133 -7.17 6.83 6.60
C PRO A 133 -6.01 7.50 7.31
N MET A 134 -5.44 8.54 6.73
CA MET A 134 -4.52 9.47 7.38
C MET A 134 -5.30 10.64 7.93
N VAL A 135 -5.20 10.85 9.23
CA VAL A 135 -5.91 11.85 10.01
C VAL A 135 -4.92 12.79 10.70
N ILE A 136 -5.38 13.85 11.34
CA ILE A 136 -4.55 14.65 12.24
C ILE A 136 -4.76 14.11 13.65
N ALA A 137 -3.76 13.43 14.20
CA ALA A 137 -3.74 13.05 15.61
C ALA A 137 -3.20 14.19 16.47
N TYR A 138 -3.72 14.32 17.68
CA TYR A 138 -3.26 15.32 18.63
C TYR A 138 -3.36 14.83 20.07
N ARG A 139 -2.53 15.40 20.93
CA ARG A 139 -2.59 15.19 22.37
C ARG A 139 -3.61 16.11 23.01
N THR A 140 -4.59 15.53 23.70
CA THR A 140 -5.69 16.26 24.33
C THR A 140 -5.26 17.06 25.56
N ASP A 141 -4.16 16.66 26.20
CA ASP A 141 -3.56 17.35 27.35
C ASP A 141 -2.62 18.52 26.97
N LEU A 142 -2.08 18.51 25.74
CA LEU A 142 -1.16 19.56 25.25
C LEU A 142 -1.83 20.55 24.30
N VAL A 143 -2.77 20.09 23.49
CA VAL A 143 -3.45 20.93 22.47
C VAL A 143 -4.80 21.39 23.01
N LYS A 144 -4.88 22.65 23.43
CA LYS A 144 -6.10 23.24 23.99
C LYS A 144 -7.23 23.38 22.97
N THR A 145 -6.90 23.73 21.75
CA THR A 145 -7.85 23.89 20.65
C THR A 145 -7.53 22.81 19.61
N PRO A 146 -8.35 21.77 19.47
CA PRO A 146 -8.13 20.72 18.45
C PRO A 146 -7.96 21.32 17.05
N PRO A 147 -7.08 20.77 16.19
CA PRO A 147 -7.03 21.12 14.78
C PRO A 147 -8.35 20.72 14.10
N ARG A 148 -8.71 21.37 12.99
CA ARG A 148 -9.91 21.07 12.20
C ARG A 148 -9.60 20.81 10.73
N ALA A 149 -8.51 21.41 10.25
CA ALA A 149 -8.07 21.39 8.87
C ALA A 149 -6.58 21.08 8.76
N TRP A 150 -6.12 20.66 7.59
CA TRP A 150 -4.67 20.47 7.36
C TRP A 150 -3.90 21.77 7.56
N ALA A 151 -4.50 22.92 7.23
CA ALA A 151 -3.88 24.25 7.44
C ALA A 151 -3.57 24.53 8.92
N ASP A 152 -4.29 23.92 9.85
CA ASP A 152 -4.06 24.11 11.29
C ASP A 152 -2.69 23.58 11.76
N LEU A 153 -2.01 22.74 10.97
CA LEU A 153 -0.63 22.36 11.24
C LEU A 153 0.32 23.55 11.23
N TRP A 154 -0.04 24.65 10.57
CA TRP A 154 0.75 25.90 10.52
C TRP A 154 0.37 26.93 11.59
N ARG A 155 -0.51 26.56 12.53
CA ARG A 155 -0.88 27.46 13.65
C ARG A 155 0.35 27.77 14.52
N PRO A 156 0.51 29.03 14.98
CA PRO A 156 1.65 29.45 15.78
C PRO A 156 1.79 28.71 17.12
N ASP A 157 0.66 28.31 17.74
CA ASP A 157 0.64 27.58 19.00
C ASP A 157 1.12 26.12 18.87
N LEU A 158 1.18 25.58 17.65
CA LEU A 158 1.68 24.24 17.37
C LEU A 158 3.13 24.21 16.89
N LYS A 159 3.74 25.37 16.67
CA LYS A 159 5.12 25.44 16.17
C LYS A 159 6.11 24.72 17.11
N GLY A 160 6.94 23.83 16.52
CA GLY A 160 7.89 23.01 17.26
C GLY A 160 7.28 21.82 18.00
N GLN A 161 5.97 21.60 17.86
CA GLN A 161 5.22 20.50 18.49
C GLN A 161 4.65 19.50 17.48
N ILE A 162 5.06 19.61 16.21
CA ILE A 162 4.54 18.81 15.11
C ILE A 162 5.55 17.72 14.74
N GLY A 163 5.09 16.49 14.54
CA GLY A 163 5.88 15.45 13.90
C GLY A 163 5.41 15.21 12.49
N LEU A 164 6.35 15.04 11.55
CA LEU A 164 6.03 14.84 10.13
C LEU A 164 6.79 13.63 9.58
N TYR A 165 6.26 13.07 8.49
CA TYR A 165 7.00 12.06 7.72
C TYR A 165 8.15 12.70 6.92
N ALA A 166 9.21 11.94 6.73
CA ALA A 166 10.27 12.30 5.79
C ALA A 166 9.74 12.31 4.35
N ILE A 167 10.28 13.17 3.50
CA ILE A 167 9.80 13.35 2.11
C ILE A 167 9.94 12.08 1.24
N THR A 168 10.68 11.10 1.68
CA THR A 168 10.73 9.76 1.06
C THR A 168 9.45 8.97 1.26
N ASN A 169 8.65 9.31 2.27
CA ASN A 169 7.35 8.70 2.54
C ASN A 169 6.24 9.38 1.71
N SER A 170 5.31 8.57 1.19
CA SER A 170 4.19 9.07 0.38
C SER A 170 3.28 10.05 1.12
N ALA A 171 3.15 9.91 2.46
CA ALA A 171 2.38 10.85 3.28
C ALA A 171 2.95 12.26 3.26
N ALA A 172 4.27 12.40 3.39
CA ALA A 172 4.92 13.72 3.30
C ALA A 172 4.74 14.31 1.90
N VAL A 173 4.85 13.49 0.86
CA VAL A 173 4.58 13.93 -0.52
C VAL A 173 3.14 14.43 -0.65
N MET A 174 2.15 13.65 -0.20
CA MET A 174 0.74 14.06 -0.25
C MET A 174 0.49 15.38 0.48
N LEU A 175 1.06 15.54 1.68
CA LEU A 175 0.89 16.77 2.46
C LEU A 175 1.63 17.95 1.80
N ALA A 176 2.80 17.74 1.20
CA ALA A 176 3.52 18.77 0.45
C ALA A 176 2.73 19.23 -0.79
N LEU A 177 2.12 18.31 -1.52
CA LEU A 177 1.27 18.63 -2.67
C LEU A 177 -0.01 19.37 -2.24
N TRP A 178 -0.61 18.95 -1.11
CA TRP A 178 -1.72 19.67 -0.52
C TRP A 178 -1.31 21.12 -0.16
N ALA A 179 -0.13 21.31 0.44
CA ALA A 179 0.38 22.63 0.78
C ALA A 179 0.68 23.48 -0.48
N ALA A 180 1.20 22.87 -1.55
CA ALA A 180 1.41 23.53 -2.84
C ALA A 180 0.09 24.03 -3.44
N GLU A 181 -0.98 23.21 -3.35
CA GLU A 181 -2.31 23.55 -3.84
C GLU A 181 -3.00 24.60 -2.97
N HIS A 182 -2.90 24.45 -1.63
CA HIS A 182 -3.61 25.31 -0.68
C HIS A 182 -2.97 26.69 -0.51
N PHE A 183 -1.64 26.76 -0.41
CA PHE A 183 -0.90 28.02 -0.18
C PHE A 183 -0.29 28.61 -1.45
N GLY A 184 -0.23 27.85 -2.54
CA GLY A 184 0.40 28.20 -3.80
C GLY A 184 -0.56 28.22 -4.98
N LYS A 185 -0.03 27.89 -6.15
CA LYS A 185 -0.72 27.96 -7.44
C LYS A 185 -1.15 26.58 -7.97
N GLY A 186 -1.08 25.54 -7.16
CA GLY A 186 -1.41 24.16 -7.53
C GLY A 186 -0.28 23.19 -7.19
N ILE A 187 -0.50 21.89 -7.44
CA ILE A 187 0.41 20.80 -7.02
C ILE A 187 1.85 20.93 -7.57
N THR A 188 2.06 21.70 -8.62
CA THR A 188 3.39 21.93 -9.21
C THR A 188 4.17 23.05 -8.53
N ASP A 189 3.54 23.81 -7.62
CA ASP A 189 4.20 24.91 -6.90
C ASP A 189 5.03 24.38 -5.71
N ILE A 190 6.06 23.61 -6.04
CA ILE A 190 6.95 22.94 -5.10
C ILE A 190 7.65 23.96 -4.18
N ASP A 191 8.06 25.10 -4.72
CA ASP A 191 8.77 26.13 -3.97
C ASP A 191 7.90 26.69 -2.84
N THR A 192 6.62 26.97 -3.10
CA THR A 192 5.68 27.43 -2.06
C THR A 192 5.47 26.32 -1.02
N ALA A 193 5.29 25.06 -1.42
CA ALA A 193 5.14 23.96 -0.48
C ALA A 193 6.34 23.86 0.46
N VAL A 194 7.55 23.76 -0.09
CA VAL A 194 8.78 23.62 0.70
C VAL A 194 9.02 24.82 1.62
N LYS A 195 8.75 26.04 1.15
CA LYS A 195 8.82 27.25 1.96
C LYS A 195 7.86 27.20 3.14
N LYS A 196 6.63 26.72 2.92
CA LYS A 196 5.64 26.53 4.00
C LYS A 196 6.11 25.52 5.04
N PHE A 197 6.65 24.37 4.62
CA PHE A 197 7.22 23.41 5.57
C PHE A 197 8.42 23.97 6.34
N ALA A 198 9.24 24.81 5.74
CA ALA A 198 10.35 25.48 6.44
C ALA A 198 9.85 26.36 7.60
N GLU A 199 8.64 26.95 7.52
CA GLU A 199 8.01 27.71 8.60
C GLU A 199 7.70 26.86 9.84
N LEU A 200 7.49 25.54 9.69
CA LEU A 200 7.18 24.60 10.77
C LEU A 200 8.40 24.20 11.61
N LYS A 201 9.61 24.45 11.12
CA LYS A 201 10.85 24.02 11.82
C LYS A 201 10.97 24.61 13.24
N PRO A 202 11.53 23.85 14.20
CA PRO A 202 12.04 22.48 14.05
C PRO A 202 10.91 21.43 14.17
N PHE A 203 11.06 20.31 13.44
CA PHE A 203 10.20 19.13 13.57
C PHE A 203 10.98 17.83 13.26
N PRO A 204 10.66 16.71 13.92
CA PRO A 204 11.23 15.41 13.55
C PRO A 204 10.67 14.94 12.21
N GLN A 205 11.55 14.36 11.37
CA GLN A 205 11.21 13.75 10.10
C GLN A 205 11.32 12.22 10.24
N ILE A 206 10.20 11.53 10.12
CA ILE A 206 10.07 10.12 10.46
C ILE A 206 9.81 9.27 9.20
N ALA A 207 10.46 8.12 9.09
CA ALA A 207 10.33 7.28 7.91
C ALA A 207 8.98 6.54 7.85
N TYR A 208 8.40 6.14 8.98
CA TYR A 208 7.14 5.38 9.05
C TYR A 208 6.43 5.54 10.40
N SER A 209 5.11 5.26 10.43
CA SER A 209 4.20 5.53 11.55
C SER A 209 4.68 4.99 12.90
N ALA A 210 5.24 3.77 12.94
CA ALA A 210 5.72 3.16 14.18
C ALA A 210 6.85 3.94 14.89
N GLN A 211 7.52 4.87 14.19
CA GLN A 211 8.50 5.79 14.80
C GLN A 211 7.84 7.11 15.27
N LEU A 212 6.75 7.50 14.65
CA LEU A 212 6.02 8.73 14.99
C LEU A 212 5.15 8.56 16.24
N THR A 213 4.51 7.39 16.36
CA THR A 213 3.62 7.03 17.47
C THR A 213 4.27 7.21 18.85
N PRO A 214 5.50 6.73 19.13
CA PRO A 214 6.16 6.94 20.43
C PRO A 214 6.37 8.41 20.78
N LEU A 215 6.63 9.28 19.82
CA LEU A 215 6.82 10.72 20.06
C LEU A 215 5.52 11.37 20.54
N LEU A 216 4.38 10.97 19.95
CA LEU A 216 3.05 11.38 20.43
C LEU A 216 2.76 10.85 21.83
N VAL A 217 2.99 9.55 22.07
CA VAL A 217 2.73 8.91 23.37
C VAL A 217 3.52 9.57 24.50
N GLN A 218 4.79 9.90 24.23
CA GLN A 218 5.71 10.52 25.21
C GLN A 218 5.52 12.05 25.33
N GLY A 219 4.67 12.66 24.49
CA GLY A 219 4.48 14.11 24.49
C GLY A 219 5.67 14.92 23.96
N GLN A 220 6.56 14.28 23.20
CA GLN A 220 7.65 14.97 22.51
C GLN A 220 7.15 15.80 21.33
N ILE A 221 6.03 15.40 20.76
CA ILE A 221 5.23 16.16 19.82
C ILE A 221 3.78 16.16 20.29
N ALA A 222 3.04 17.20 19.94
CA ALA A 222 1.64 17.33 20.32
C ALA A 222 0.67 16.99 19.17
N VAL A 223 1.12 17.07 17.92
CA VAL A 223 0.28 16.90 16.72
C VAL A 223 1.07 16.16 15.64
N ALA A 224 0.39 15.29 14.90
CA ALA A 224 0.97 14.64 13.71
C ALA A 224 -0.10 14.19 12.71
N PRO A 225 0.14 14.32 11.39
CA PRO A 225 -0.58 13.51 10.40
C PRO A 225 -0.16 12.05 10.53
N ILE A 226 -1.11 11.13 10.73
CA ILE A 226 -0.79 9.72 10.98
C ILE A 226 -1.97 8.80 10.63
N ASP A 227 -1.69 7.50 10.46
CA ASP A 227 -2.71 6.48 10.24
C ASP A 227 -3.67 6.36 11.42
N LEU A 228 -4.96 6.28 11.12
CA LEU A 228 -6.01 6.07 12.13
C LEU A 228 -5.73 4.83 13.00
N GLY A 229 -5.23 3.75 12.39
CA GLY A 229 -4.91 2.49 13.07
C GLY A 229 -3.81 2.57 14.13
N GLU A 230 -2.99 3.61 14.09
CA GLU A 230 -1.96 3.87 15.10
C GLU A 230 -2.53 4.59 16.34
N ILE A 231 -3.59 5.35 16.18
CA ILE A 231 -4.10 6.27 17.22
C ILE A 231 -5.27 5.71 18.00
N VAL A 232 -6.25 5.13 17.32
CA VAL A 232 -7.47 4.65 17.97
C VAL A 232 -7.20 3.60 19.06
N PRO A 233 -6.31 2.58 18.84
CA PRO A 233 -6.01 1.62 19.91
C PRO A 233 -5.31 2.24 21.12
N LEU A 234 -4.53 3.30 20.94
CA LEU A 234 -3.88 4.01 22.03
C LEU A 234 -4.87 4.87 22.82
N LYS A 235 -5.78 5.55 22.13
CA LYS A 235 -6.89 6.28 22.74
C LYS A 235 -7.75 5.33 23.59
N GLN A 236 -8.08 4.15 23.08
CA GLN A 236 -8.84 3.12 23.80
C GLN A 236 -8.11 2.60 25.05
N LYS A 237 -6.79 2.62 25.08
CA LYS A 237 -5.94 2.28 26.23
C LYS A 237 -5.76 3.44 27.22
N GLY A 238 -6.41 4.57 27.00
CA GLY A 238 -6.36 5.73 27.90
C GLY A 238 -5.18 6.67 27.69
N VAL A 239 -4.42 6.52 26.60
CA VAL A 239 -3.42 7.53 26.23
C VAL A 239 -4.18 8.81 25.85
N PRO A 240 -3.75 10.01 26.31
CA PRO A 240 -4.46 11.28 26.04
C PRO A 240 -4.26 11.73 24.60
N LEU A 241 -4.75 10.93 23.68
CA LEU A 241 -4.73 11.15 22.24
C LEU A 241 -6.16 11.24 21.70
N ASP A 242 -6.34 12.08 20.69
CA ASP A 242 -7.53 12.08 19.85
C ASP A 242 -7.13 12.36 18.40
N PHE A 243 -8.09 12.32 17.50
CA PHE A 243 -7.85 12.59 16.09
C PHE A 243 -8.99 13.43 15.49
N VAL A 244 -8.66 14.08 14.39
CA VAL A 244 -9.61 14.82 13.56
C VAL A 244 -9.49 14.35 12.13
N VAL A 245 -10.64 14.14 11.49
CA VAL A 245 -10.73 14.07 10.03
C VAL A 245 -10.76 15.52 9.53
N PRO A 246 -9.76 15.97 8.76
CA PRO A 246 -9.72 17.34 8.28
C PRO A 246 -10.94 17.73 7.46
N GLU A 247 -11.39 18.96 7.56
CA GLU A 247 -12.58 19.46 6.86
C GLU A 247 -12.46 19.34 5.33
N GLU A 248 -11.24 19.47 4.79
CA GLU A 248 -10.94 19.31 3.36
C GLU A 248 -10.88 17.83 2.92
N GLY A 249 -11.08 16.93 3.84
CA GLY A 249 -10.98 15.49 3.66
C GLY A 249 -9.63 14.92 4.14
N MET A 250 -9.68 13.68 4.56
CA MET A 250 -8.48 12.92 4.91
C MET A 250 -7.68 12.56 3.65
N MET A 251 -6.41 12.22 3.82
CA MET A 251 -5.60 11.55 2.82
C MET A 251 -5.64 10.03 3.05
N ILE A 252 -5.23 9.25 2.07
CA ILE A 252 -5.26 7.78 2.17
C ILE A 252 -3.86 7.23 1.95
N PHE A 253 -3.38 6.45 2.91
CA PHE A 253 -2.35 5.47 2.64
C PHE A 253 -3.00 4.27 1.98
N ASP A 254 -2.81 4.11 0.73
CA ASP A 254 -3.27 2.94 0.01
C ASP A 254 -2.19 1.87 -0.07
N GLN A 255 -2.61 0.61 -0.12
CA GLN A 255 -1.76 -0.50 -0.50
C GLN A 255 -2.47 -1.23 -1.64
N SER A 256 -1.87 -1.16 -2.81
CA SER A 256 -2.39 -1.82 -3.99
C SER A 256 -1.69 -3.14 -4.25
N PHE A 257 -2.44 -4.06 -4.82
CA PHE A 257 -1.99 -5.40 -5.18
C PHE A 257 -2.01 -5.56 -6.69
N SER A 258 -0.96 -6.13 -7.22
CA SER A 258 -0.76 -6.37 -8.65
C SER A 258 -0.25 -7.78 -8.92
N ILE A 259 -0.49 -8.27 -10.13
CA ILE A 259 0.07 -9.53 -10.64
C ILE A 259 1.12 -9.18 -11.68
N LEU A 260 2.30 -9.79 -11.58
CA LEU A 260 3.38 -9.58 -12.54
C LEU A 260 3.07 -10.30 -13.87
N ALA A 261 3.12 -9.57 -14.99
CA ALA A 261 2.77 -10.09 -16.32
C ALA A 261 3.64 -11.30 -16.75
N LYS A 262 4.88 -11.34 -16.28
CA LYS A 262 5.83 -12.46 -16.50
C LYS A 262 6.12 -13.26 -15.23
N GLY A 263 5.31 -13.09 -14.19
CA GLY A 263 5.43 -13.88 -12.96
C GLY A 263 5.29 -15.37 -13.21
N ALA A 264 6.16 -16.17 -12.59
CA ALA A 264 6.23 -17.62 -12.80
C ALA A 264 4.96 -18.36 -12.34
N ASP A 265 4.15 -17.75 -11.45
CA ASP A 265 2.96 -18.37 -10.87
C ASP A 265 1.79 -17.37 -10.80
N LYS A 266 1.29 -16.98 -11.96
CA LYS A 266 0.15 -16.06 -12.05
C LYS A 266 -1.14 -16.64 -11.45
N ALA A 267 -1.31 -17.95 -11.51
CA ALA A 267 -2.49 -18.62 -10.95
C ALA A 267 -2.54 -18.48 -9.41
N ALA A 268 -1.41 -18.71 -8.71
CA ALA A 268 -1.35 -18.48 -7.28
C ALA A 268 -1.41 -16.99 -6.92
N ALA A 269 -0.84 -16.11 -7.75
CA ALA A 269 -0.95 -14.67 -7.59
C ALA A 269 -2.41 -14.19 -7.69
N GLY A 270 -3.18 -14.71 -8.65
CA GLY A 270 -4.61 -14.46 -8.77
C GLY A 270 -5.38 -14.90 -7.54
N LYS A 271 -5.14 -16.13 -7.06
CA LYS A 271 -5.75 -16.64 -5.81
C LYS A 271 -5.36 -15.79 -4.59
N TYR A 272 -4.13 -15.28 -4.53
CA TYR A 272 -3.69 -14.43 -3.43
C TYR A 272 -4.42 -13.08 -3.44
N LEU A 273 -4.52 -12.42 -4.59
CA LEU A 273 -5.27 -11.18 -4.71
C LEU A 273 -6.75 -11.41 -4.38
N ASP A 274 -7.34 -12.49 -4.91
CA ASP A 274 -8.73 -12.85 -4.61
C ASP A 274 -8.97 -13.06 -3.13
N TYR A 275 -8.06 -13.77 -2.46
CA TYR A 275 -8.09 -13.99 -1.01
C TYR A 275 -7.99 -12.68 -0.22
N VAL A 276 -7.05 -11.79 -0.55
CA VAL A 276 -6.89 -10.49 0.12
C VAL A 276 -8.12 -9.60 -0.08
N LEU A 277 -8.78 -9.70 -1.22
CA LEU A 277 -9.99 -8.96 -1.55
C LEU A 277 -11.29 -9.61 -1.05
N SER A 278 -11.22 -10.80 -0.46
CA SER A 278 -12.40 -11.48 0.06
C SER A 278 -13.06 -10.68 1.21
N PRO A 279 -14.39 -10.76 1.37
CA PRO A 279 -15.07 -10.07 2.47
C PRO A 279 -14.51 -10.43 3.84
N GLU A 280 -14.08 -11.69 4.04
CA GLU A 280 -13.50 -12.17 5.30
C GLU A 280 -12.21 -11.43 5.64
N ILE A 281 -11.25 -11.38 4.72
CA ILE A 281 -9.96 -10.71 4.94
C ILE A 281 -10.13 -9.20 5.01
N GLN A 282 -10.99 -8.62 4.19
CA GLN A 282 -11.29 -7.19 4.24
C GLN A 282 -11.90 -6.79 5.58
N LEU A 283 -12.83 -7.58 6.13
CA LEU A 283 -13.39 -7.35 7.46
C LEU A 283 -12.35 -7.57 8.57
N PHE A 284 -11.52 -8.60 8.44
CA PHE A 284 -10.39 -8.82 9.36
C PHE A 284 -9.47 -7.60 9.41
N MET A 285 -9.07 -7.06 8.26
CA MET A 285 -8.20 -5.89 8.19
C MET A 285 -8.88 -4.62 8.75
N ALA A 286 -10.19 -4.46 8.52
CA ALA A 286 -10.94 -3.36 9.11
C ALA A 286 -10.92 -3.39 10.64
N LYS A 287 -11.06 -4.57 11.23
CA LYS A 287 -11.03 -4.75 12.69
C LYS A 287 -9.63 -4.64 13.29
N GLU A 288 -8.65 -5.26 12.65
CA GLU A 288 -7.27 -5.34 13.18
C GLU A 288 -6.48 -4.04 12.98
N TRP A 289 -6.72 -3.36 11.84
CA TRP A 289 -5.88 -2.26 11.37
C TRP A 289 -6.61 -0.95 11.13
N LEU A 290 -7.93 -0.93 11.30
CA LEU A 290 -8.79 0.20 10.96
C LEU A 290 -8.56 0.67 9.50
N ILE A 291 -8.52 -0.30 8.60
CA ILE A 291 -8.42 -0.10 7.16
C ILE A 291 -9.83 -0.14 6.57
N ALA A 292 -10.15 0.84 5.74
CA ALA A 292 -11.45 0.86 5.07
C ALA A 292 -11.53 -0.28 4.03
N PRO A 293 -12.59 -1.11 4.08
CA PRO A 293 -12.79 -2.18 3.12
C PRO A 293 -12.98 -1.65 1.70
N THR A 294 -12.42 -2.35 0.75
CA THR A 294 -12.61 -2.08 -0.69
C THR A 294 -13.59 -3.04 -1.35
N ASN A 295 -13.95 -4.13 -0.68
CA ASN A 295 -15.01 -5.04 -1.14
C ASN A 295 -16.37 -4.55 -0.62
N SER A 296 -17.30 -4.28 -1.53
CA SER A 296 -18.62 -3.71 -1.26
C SER A 296 -19.57 -4.64 -0.48
N LYS A 297 -19.22 -5.92 -0.36
CA LYS A 297 -19.99 -6.89 0.43
C LYS A 297 -19.64 -6.89 1.92
N VAL A 298 -18.61 -6.13 2.32
CA VAL A 298 -18.24 -6.03 3.73
C VAL A 298 -19.20 -5.10 4.45
N THR A 299 -19.82 -5.61 5.51
CA THR A 299 -20.56 -4.80 6.47
C THR A 299 -19.67 -4.54 7.68
N LEU A 300 -19.42 -3.28 7.97
CA LEU A 300 -18.66 -2.89 9.17
C LEU A 300 -19.50 -3.15 10.43
N PRO A 301 -18.89 -3.64 11.50
CA PRO A 301 -19.57 -3.75 12.78
C PRO A 301 -19.80 -2.35 13.37
N SER A 302 -20.82 -2.22 14.22
CA SER A 302 -21.30 -0.92 14.75
C SER A 302 -20.22 -0.09 15.46
N GLU A 303 -19.27 -0.74 16.10
CA GLU A 303 -18.13 -0.09 16.76
C GLU A 303 -17.17 0.61 15.80
N LEU A 304 -17.17 0.22 14.52
CA LEU A 304 -16.36 0.85 13.48
C LEU A 304 -17.13 1.85 12.60
N GLU A 305 -18.45 1.88 12.68
CA GLU A 305 -19.27 2.77 11.84
C GLU A 305 -19.04 4.26 12.13
N SER A 306 -18.65 4.60 13.36
CA SER A 306 -18.31 5.98 13.74
C SER A 306 -16.95 6.44 13.24
N LEU A 307 -16.11 5.52 12.75
CA LEU A 307 -14.79 5.80 12.20
C LEU A 307 -14.87 6.14 10.70
N PRO A 308 -13.90 6.88 10.15
CA PRO A 308 -13.90 7.27 8.74
C PRO A 308 -13.51 6.11 7.80
N LEU A 309 -14.09 4.94 8.00
CA LEU A 309 -13.84 3.70 7.25
C LEU A 309 -14.96 3.40 6.25
N THR A 310 -16.06 4.15 6.29
CA THR A 310 -17.21 3.92 5.42
C THR A 310 -16.91 4.34 3.97
N PRO A 311 -17.58 3.72 2.98
CA PRO A 311 -17.43 4.14 1.57
C PRO A 311 -17.68 5.63 1.35
N ALA A 312 -18.63 6.23 2.07
CA ALA A 312 -18.93 7.66 2.01
C ALA A 312 -17.78 8.54 2.52
N ALA A 313 -17.09 8.11 3.58
CA ALA A 313 -15.92 8.80 4.11
C ALA A 313 -14.73 8.68 3.15
N ILE A 314 -14.49 7.49 2.62
CA ILE A 314 -13.41 7.23 1.64
C ILE A 314 -13.62 8.00 0.33
N ALA A 315 -14.86 8.15 -0.13
CA ALA A 315 -15.18 8.92 -1.33
C ALA A 315 -14.84 10.42 -1.20
N LYS A 316 -14.78 10.96 0.02
CA LYS A 316 -14.39 12.35 0.30
C LYS A 316 -12.88 12.52 0.50
N ALA A 317 -12.11 11.44 0.50
CA ALA A 317 -10.67 11.51 0.71
C ALA A 317 -9.97 12.23 -0.44
N LYS A 318 -8.96 13.04 -0.11
CA LYS A 318 -8.09 13.66 -1.10
C LYS A 318 -7.23 12.59 -1.76
N ARG A 319 -7.32 12.49 -3.08
CA ARG A 319 -6.55 11.56 -3.90
C ARG A 319 -5.66 12.34 -4.87
N PHE A 320 -4.55 11.74 -5.25
CA PHE A 320 -3.59 12.31 -6.18
C PHE A 320 -3.36 11.35 -7.35
N ASP A 321 -3.18 11.87 -8.56
CA ASP A 321 -2.71 11.05 -9.70
C ASP A 321 -1.19 10.81 -9.55
N TRP A 322 -0.83 9.63 -9.08
CA TRP A 322 0.57 9.29 -8.84
C TRP A 322 1.41 9.19 -10.12
N THR A 323 0.81 9.04 -11.30
CA THR A 323 1.53 9.17 -12.57
C THR A 323 2.08 10.58 -12.73
N GLU A 324 1.25 11.58 -12.46
CA GLU A 324 1.67 12.99 -12.54
C GLU A 324 2.55 13.38 -11.34
N VAL A 325 2.19 12.96 -10.13
CA VAL A 325 2.97 13.24 -8.93
C VAL A 325 4.40 12.70 -9.01
N ASN A 326 4.58 11.51 -9.55
CA ASN A 326 5.92 10.90 -9.68
C ASN A 326 6.87 11.73 -10.56
N LYS A 327 6.37 12.53 -11.48
CA LYS A 327 7.17 13.48 -12.26
C LYS A 327 7.76 14.61 -11.42
N LEU A 328 7.11 14.93 -10.30
CA LEU A 328 7.49 16.03 -9.41
C LEU A 328 8.37 15.58 -8.23
N THR A 329 8.44 14.28 -7.94
CA THR A 329 9.04 13.78 -6.69
C THR A 329 10.54 14.01 -6.58
N ALA A 330 11.29 14.00 -7.69
CA ALA A 330 12.72 14.28 -7.70
C ALA A 330 13.01 15.75 -7.37
N ASP A 331 12.28 16.67 -7.98
CA ASP A 331 12.41 18.12 -7.73
C ASP A 331 11.97 18.46 -6.32
N LEU A 332 10.85 17.88 -5.86
CA LEU A 332 10.38 18.02 -4.49
C LEU A 332 11.43 17.54 -3.47
N ALA A 333 12.01 16.37 -3.66
CA ALA A 333 13.05 15.84 -2.78
C ALA A 333 14.30 16.72 -2.77
N THR A 334 14.70 17.25 -3.93
CA THR A 334 15.84 18.16 -4.07
C THR A 334 15.58 19.49 -3.37
N ALA A 335 14.41 20.09 -3.57
CA ALA A 335 14.03 21.35 -2.92
C ALA A 335 13.90 21.16 -1.39
N TRP A 336 13.30 20.05 -0.97
CA TRP A 336 13.15 19.68 0.44
C TRP A 336 14.51 19.57 1.13
N SER A 337 15.46 18.82 0.58
CA SER A 337 16.78 18.61 1.19
C SER A 337 17.62 19.90 1.33
N LYS A 338 17.28 20.96 0.57
CA LYS A 338 17.96 22.27 0.67
C LYS A 338 17.35 23.16 1.73
N ALA A 339 16.08 23.00 2.06
CA ALA A 339 15.33 23.93 2.90
C ALA A 339 14.96 23.34 4.27
N ILE A 340 14.80 22.03 4.34
CA ILE A 340 14.34 21.27 5.49
C ILE A 340 15.47 20.38 6.03
#